data_33ab20f48653f108b83312a92032ec4b
#
_entry.id   33ab20f48653f108b83312a92032ec4b
#
_cell.length_a   1.000
_cell.length_b   1.000
_cell.length_c   1.000
_cell.angle_alpha   90.00
_cell.angle_beta   90.00
_cell.angle_gamma   90.00
#
_symmetry.space_group_name_H-M   'P 1'
#
loop_
_entity.id
_entity.type
_entity.pdbx_description
1 polymer ?
#
loop_
_entity_poly.entity_id
_entity_poly.type
_entity_poly.pdbx_seq_one_letter_code
_entity_poly.pdbx_strand_id
1 'polypeptide(L)'
;KRQMLMAYREYRKARPTPYSKLTDPQAEPLMNALRSRGLKVAVASSSAAPDIMKMLTEGGLKAMVDFAFSGEDCAAHKPAPDIYLKALKALGLTADKAIAVEDSPTGIASAKAAGLKVLALKPRHGEPLDQSAADCIITQLMDVKEHLD
;
A
#
# COMPACT_ATOMS: atom_id res chain seq x y z
N LYS A 1 3.88 24.94 12.94
CA LYS A 1 3.88 23.51 12.50
C LYS A 1 3.78 22.55 13.67
N ARG A 2 4.59 22.70 14.74
CA ARG A 2 4.59 21.76 15.90
C ARG A 2 3.26 21.76 16.69
N GLN A 3 2.67 22.93 16.95
CA GLN A 3 1.37 23.03 17.65
C GLN A 3 0.22 22.46 16.82
N MET A 4 0.22 22.70 15.49
CA MET A 4 -0.81 22.16 14.60
C MET A 4 -0.70 20.63 14.47
N LEU A 5 0.51 20.06 14.47
CA LEU A 5 0.72 18.63 14.45
C LEU A 5 0.24 17.95 15.74
N MET A 6 0.46 18.58 16.90
CA MET A 6 -0.03 18.06 18.19
C MET A 6 -1.55 18.11 18.27
N ALA A 7 -2.18 19.20 17.86
CA ALA A 7 -3.64 19.31 17.81
C ALA A 7 -4.27 18.26 16.89
N TYR A 8 -3.65 17.97 15.73
CA TYR A 8 -4.08 16.91 14.82
C TYR A 8 -3.95 15.52 15.45
N ARG A 9 -2.84 15.24 16.15
CA ARG A 9 -2.63 13.96 16.84
C ARG A 9 -3.67 13.72 17.94
N GLU A 10 -3.98 14.74 18.74
CA GLU A 10 -5.04 14.65 19.77
C GLU A 10 -6.43 14.47 19.16
N TYR A 11 -6.73 15.18 18.07
CA TYR A 11 -7.98 14.99 17.31
C TYR A 11 -8.12 13.56 16.81
N ARG A 12 -7.04 12.96 16.28
CA ARG A 12 -7.01 11.57 15.79
C ARG A 12 -7.16 10.55 16.91
N LYS A 13 -6.57 10.79 18.09
CA LYS A 13 -6.77 9.94 19.28
C LYS A 13 -8.23 9.89 19.73
N ALA A 14 -8.90 11.05 19.73
CA ALA A 14 -10.31 11.16 20.10
C ALA A 14 -11.26 10.54 19.05
N ARG A 15 -10.81 10.41 17.80
CA ARG A 15 -11.60 9.87 16.67
C ARG A 15 -10.77 8.85 15.88
N PRO A 16 -10.60 7.63 16.42
CA PRO A 16 -9.80 6.61 15.77
C PRO A 16 -10.43 6.20 14.44
N THR A 17 -9.57 5.94 13.44
CA THR A 17 -10.00 5.43 12.15
C THR A 17 -10.57 4.01 12.32
N PRO A 18 -11.80 3.74 11.88
CA PRO A 18 -12.42 2.42 12.01
C PRO A 18 -11.91 1.47 10.92
N TYR A 19 -10.65 1.05 11.01
CA TYR A 19 -9.99 0.25 9.96
C TYR A 19 -10.75 -1.05 9.63
N SER A 20 -11.35 -1.70 10.62
CA SER A 20 -12.16 -2.91 10.40
C SER A 20 -13.35 -2.69 9.44
N LYS A 21 -13.90 -1.46 9.41
CA LYS A 21 -15.02 -1.09 8.52
C LYS A 21 -14.55 -0.54 7.18
N LEU A 22 -13.31 -0.04 7.10
CA LEU A 22 -12.75 0.60 5.91
C LEU A 22 -11.88 -0.33 5.08
N THR A 23 -11.49 -1.48 5.63
CA THR A 23 -10.72 -2.50 4.91
C THR A 23 -11.55 -3.05 3.75
N ASP A 24 -10.95 -3.09 2.57
CA ASP A 24 -11.61 -3.69 1.40
C ASP A 24 -11.91 -5.17 1.68
N PRO A 25 -13.16 -5.62 1.54
CA PRO A 25 -13.54 -7.01 1.79
C PRO A 25 -12.83 -8.02 0.87
N GLN A 26 -12.27 -7.56 -0.24
CA GLN A 26 -11.48 -8.41 -1.13
C GLN A 26 -10.00 -8.55 -0.71
N ALA A 27 -9.52 -7.75 0.25
CA ALA A 27 -8.12 -7.78 0.66
C ALA A 27 -7.71 -9.13 1.25
N GLU A 28 -8.47 -9.67 2.18
CA GLU A 28 -8.20 -10.98 2.79
C GLU A 28 -8.25 -12.12 1.77
N PRO A 29 -9.31 -12.29 0.97
CA PRO A 29 -9.37 -13.34 -0.07
C PRO A 29 -8.24 -13.22 -1.09
N LEU A 30 -7.88 -12.01 -1.51
CA LEU A 30 -6.76 -11.80 -2.44
C LEU A 30 -5.44 -12.24 -1.82
N MET A 31 -5.12 -11.75 -0.62
CA MET A 31 -3.86 -12.08 0.06
C MET A 31 -3.73 -13.60 0.29
N ASN A 32 -4.80 -14.27 0.68
CA ASN A 32 -4.82 -15.72 0.82
C ASN A 32 -4.55 -16.42 -0.53
N ALA A 33 -5.15 -15.96 -1.61
CA ALA A 33 -4.93 -16.51 -2.95
C ALA A 33 -3.49 -16.29 -3.43
N LEU A 34 -2.88 -15.14 -3.14
CA LEU A 34 -1.48 -14.86 -3.46
C LEU A 34 -0.53 -15.78 -2.69
N ARG A 35 -0.76 -15.91 -1.39
CA ARG A 35 0.07 -16.77 -0.52
C ARG A 35 -0.04 -18.25 -0.87
N SER A 36 -1.23 -18.73 -1.24
CA SER A 36 -1.40 -20.12 -1.70
C SER A 36 -0.65 -20.43 -3.01
N ARG A 37 -0.30 -19.39 -3.78
CA ARG A 37 0.58 -19.47 -4.95
C ARG A 37 2.07 -19.30 -4.61
N GLY A 38 2.42 -19.20 -3.33
CA GLY A 38 3.80 -18.99 -2.88
C GLY A 38 4.31 -17.55 -3.05
N LEU A 39 3.41 -16.59 -3.32
CA LEU A 39 3.78 -15.18 -3.46
C LEU A 39 3.88 -14.51 -2.08
N LYS A 40 4.85 -13.62 -1.94
CA LYS A 40 5.02 -12.77 -0.75
C LYS A 40 4.21 -11.49 -0.88
N VAL A 41 3.72 -10.99 0.24
CA VAL A 41 2.94 -9.76 0.33
C VAL A 41 3.64 -8.76 1.23
N ALA A 42 3.87 -7.55 0.72
CA ALA A 42 4.43 -6.44 1.50
C ALA A 42 3.51 -5.21 1.44
N VAL A 43 3.49 -4.44 2.51
CA VAL A 43 2.81 -3.15 2.60
C VAL A 43 3.83 -2.02 2.57
N ALA A 44 3.62 -1.05 1.69
CA ALA A 44 4.43 0.16 1.55
C ALA A 44 3.51 1.39 1.68
N SER A 45 3.43 1.99 2.85
CA SER A 45 2.50 3.07 3.17
C SER A 45 3.22 4.34 3.61
N SER A 46 2.66 5.51 3.26
CA SER A 46 3.12 6.80 3.78
C SER A 46 2.71 7.05 5.25
N SER A 47 1.87 6.19 5.81
CA SER A 47 1.44 6.29 7.21
C SER A 47 2.56 5.90 8.17
N ALA A 48 2.47 6.38 9.42
CA ALA A 48 3.37 5.98 10.50
C ALA A 48 3.26 4.48 10.80
N ALA A 49 4.36 3.87 11.21
CA ALA A 49 4.41 2.42 11.50
C ALA A 49 3.34 1.94 12.49
N PRO A 50 3.02 2.65 13.60
CA PRO A 50 1.93 2.25 14.50
C PRO A 50 0.55 2.23 13.82
N ASP A 51 0.28 3.18 12.92
CA ASP A 51 -0.98 3.24 12.17
C ASP A 51 -1.10 2.08 11.18
N ILE A 52 -0.01 1.72 10.50
CA ILE A 52 0.04 0.55 9.61
C ILE A 52 -0.25 -0.72 10.40
N MET A 53 0.41 -0.92 11.54
CA MET A 53 0.18 -2.08 12.41
C MET A 53 -1.24 -2.17 12.92
N LYS A 54 -1.82 -1.03 13.31
CA LYS A 54 -3.21 -0.95 13.72
C LYS A 54 -4.17 -1.32 12.59
N MET A 55 -3.96 -0.77 11.40
CA MET A 55 -4.75 -1.09 10.21
C MET A 55 -4.70 -2.58 9.88
N LEU A 56 -3.51 -3.18 9.86
CA LEU A 56 -3.35 -4.61 9.56
C LEU A 56 -4.01 -5.51 10.61
N THR A 57 -3.91 -5.14 11.89
CA THR A 57 -4.49 -5.91 13.00
C THR A 57 -6.01 -5.82 12.99
N GLU A 58 -6.57 -4.61 12.94
CA GLU A 58 -8.03 -4.39 12.94
C GLU A 58 -8.70 -4.86 11.64
N GLY A 59 -7.97 -4.80 10.52
CA GLY A 59 -8.42 -5.32 9.23
C GLY A 59 -8.31 -6.85 9.08
N GLY A 60 -7.70 -7.55 10.05
CA GLY A 60 -7.50 -9.00 10.00
C GLY A 60 -6.44 -9.45 9.01
N LEU A 61 -5.55 -8.54 8.56
CA LEU A 61 -4.59 -8.79 7.47
C LEU A 61 -3.18 -9.10 7.95
N LYS A 62 -2.87 -8.89 9.24
CA LYS A 62 -1.51 -8.96 9.77
C LYS A 62 -0.79 -10.28 9.50
N ALA A 63 -1.49 -11.40 9.64
CA ALA A 63 -0.91 -12.74 9.43
C ALA A 63 -0.56 -13.05 7.96
N MET A 64 -1.09 -12.27 7.02
CA MET A 64 -0.92 -12.48 5.58
C MET A 64 0.14 -11.55 4.96
N VAL A 65 0.73 -10.65 5.74
CA VAL A 65 1.75 -9.69 5.31
C VAL A 65 3.11 -10.15 5.79
N ASP A 66 4.05 -10.31 4.87
CA ASP A 66 5.43 -10.72 5.18
C ASP A 66 6.25 -9.54 5.70
N PHE A 67 6.05 -8.34 5.13
CA PHE A 67 6.73 -7.10 5.53
C PHE A 67 5.78 -5.91 5.45
N ALA A 68 5.96 -4.94 6.34
CA ALA A 68 5.28 -3.65 6.32
C ALA A 68 6.29 -2.52 6.51
N PHE A 69 6.25 -1.53 5.61
CA PHE A 69 7.18 -0.40 5.61
C PHE A 69 6.41 0.91 5.72
N SER A 70 6.92 1.79 6.60
CA SER A 70 6.48 3.17 6.74
C SER A 70 7.33 4.10 5.89
N GLY A 71 6.71 5.04 5.20
CA GLY A 71 7.41 6.12 4.51
C GLY A 71 8.17 7.04 5.47
N GLU A 72 7.77 7.11 6.75
CA GLU A 72 8.49 7.88 7.78
C GLU A 72 9.89 7.31 8.07
N ASP A 73 10.14 6.02 7.77
CA ASP A 73 11.42 5.35 7.95
C ASP A 73 12.32 5.41 6.70
N CYS A 74 11.93 6.20 5.69
CA CYS A 74 12.67 6.40 4.45
C CYS A 74 13.33 7.76 4.41
N ALA A 75 14.48 7.86 3.75
CA ALA A 75 15.19 9.12 3.57
C ALA A 75 14.38 10.12 2.74
N ALA A 76 13.68 9.62 1.71
CA ALA A 76 12.76 10.41 0.91
C ALA A 76 11.38 9.73 0.83
N HIS A 77 10.33 10.57 0.89
CA HIS A 77 8.94 10.11 0.80
C HIS A 77 8.47 9.97 -0.65
N LYS A 78 7.36 9.25 -0.87
CA LYS A 78 6.68 9.22 -2.17
C LYS A 78 6.48 10.65 -2.68
N PRO A 79 6.81 10.96 -3.95
CA PRO A 79 7.01 10.05 -5.08
C PRO A 79 8.42 9.45 -5.23
N ALA A 80 9.37 9.68 -4.32
CA ALA A 80 10.67 9.01 -4.37
C ALA A 80 10.53 7.49 -4.23
N PRO A 81 11.44 6.69 -4.85
CA PRO A 81 11.31 5.22 -4.91
C PRO A 81 11.71 4.50 -3.61
N ASP A 82 12.22 5.20 -2.61
CA ASP A 82 12.89 4.66 -1.43
C ASP A 82 12.11 3.51 -0.75
N ILE A 83 10.82 3.70 -0.51
CA ILE A 83 9.98 2.71 0.18
C ILE A 83 9.84 1.41 -0.63
N TYR A 84 9.73 1.51 -1.96
CA TYR A 84 9.62 0.35 -2.84
C TYR A 84 10.96 -0.36 -3.02
N LEU A 85 12.06 0.38 -3.13
CA LEU A 85 13.40 -0.21 -3.15
C LEU A 85 13.71 -0.94 -1.85
N LYS A 86 13.30 -0.38 -0.70
CA LYS A 86 13.40 -1.03 0.62
C LYS A 86 12.58 -2.33 0.66
N ALA A 87 11.35 -2.30 0.15
CA ALA A 87 10.50 -3.48 0.07
C ALA A 87 11.10 -4.58 -0.82
N LEU A 88 11.58 -4.24 -2.02
CA LEU A 88 12.24 -5.19 -2.93
C LEU A 88 13.46 -5.84 -2.27
N LYS A 89 14.30 -5.04 -1.60
CA LYS A 89 15.48 -5.54 -0.87
C LYS A 89 15.08 -6.53 0.23
N ALA A 90 14.07 -6.22 1.02
CA ALA A 90 13.61 -7.10 2.09
C ALA A 90 12.99 -8.41 1.56
N LEU A 91 12.29 -8.34 0.44
CA LEU A 91 11.72 -9.51 -0.24
C LEU A 91 12.78 -10.35 -0.95
N GLY A 92 13.98 -9.80 -1.18
CA GLY A 92 15.03 -10.44 -1.99
C GLY A 92 14.68 -10.55 -3.47
N LEU A 93 13.96 -9.57 -4.01
CA LEU A 93 13.45 -9.55 -5.37
C LEU A 93 14.01 -8.37 -6.18
N THR A 94 14.09 -8.58 -7.49
CA THR A 94 14.26 -7.52 -8.47
C THR A 94 12.90 -6.96 -8.90
N ALA A 95 12.86 -5.75 -9.46
CA ALA A 95 11.62 -5.07 -9.78
C ALA A 95 10.76 -5.80 -10.82
N ASP A 96 11.40 -6.53 -11.75
CA ASP A 96 10.73 -7.37 -12.76
C ASP A 96 9.99 -8.59 -12.17
N LYS A 97 10.26 -8.93 -10.91
CA LYS A 97 9.65 -10.05 -10.17
C LYS A 97 8.58 -9.61 -9.18
N ALA A 98 8.21 -8.35 -9.19
CA ALA A 98 7.23 -7.79 -8.27
C ALA A 98 6.23 -6.87 -8.98
N ILE A 99 5.03 -6.78 -8.41
CA ILE A 99 3.97 -5.87 -8.86
C ILE A 99 3.59 -4.97 -7.68
N ALA A 100 3.44 -3.68 -7.94
CA ALA A 100 2.86 -2.74 -6.99
C ALA A 100 1.38 -2.52 -7.30
N VAL A 101 0.57 -2.46 -6.26
CA VAL A 101 -0.84 -2.02 -6.32
C VAL A 101 -0.93 -0.69 -5.60
N GLU A 102 -1.38 0.34 -6.29
CA GLU A 102 -1.44 1.71 -5.79
C GLU A 102 -2.77 2.38 -6.18
N ASP A 103 -3.12 3.46 -5.49
CA ASP A 103 -4.32 4.25 -5.80
C ASP A 103 -3.99 5.71 -6.12
N SER A 104 -2.92 6.26 -5.53
CA SER A 104 -2.57 7.67 -5.64
C SER A 104 -1.52 7.96 -6.73
N PRO A 105 -1.57 9.14 -7.38
CA PRO A 105 -0.55 9.55 -8.34
C PRO A 105 0.88 9.52 -7.78
N THR A 106 1.07 9.95 -6.53
CA THR A 106 2.38 9.94 -5.88
C THR A 106 2.89 8.53 -5.59
N GLY A 107 1.99 7.60 -5.22
CA GLY A 107 2.32 6.20 -5.02
C GLY A 107 2.69 5.50 -6.32
N ILE A 108 1.92 5.76 -7.38
CA ILE A 108 2.20 5.25 -8.73
C ILE A 108 3.58 5.73 -9.20
N ALA A 109 3.86 7.03 -9.08
CA ALA A 109 5.16 7.60 -9.46
C ALA A 109 6.32 6.96 -8.68
N SER A 110 6.15 6.75 -7.37
CA SER A 110 7.15 6.08 -6.52
C SER A 110 7.45 4.65 -6.96
N ALA A 111 6.41 3.86 -7.21
CA ALA A 111 6.55 2.48 -7.67
C ALA A 111 7.17 2.40 -9.07
N LYS A 112 6.77 3.28 -9.99
CA LYS A 112 7.37 3.40 -11.33
C LYS A 112 8.84 3.79 -11.26
N ALA A 113 9.21 4.73 -10.40
CA ALA A 113 10.60 5.14 -10.19
C ALA A 113 11.47 4.00 -9.62
N ALA A 114 10.88 3.05 -8.89
CA ALA A 114 11.55 1.83 -8.44
C ALA A 114 11.62 0.73 -9.52
N GLY A 115 11.06 0.96 -10.71
CA GLY A 115 11.08 0.03 -11.84
C GLY A 115 9.99 -1.05 -11.80
N LEU A 116 9.00 -0.92 -10.91
CA LEU A 116 7.92 -1.91 -10.77
C LEU A 116 6.86 -1.80 -11.89
N LYS A 117 6.23 -2.92 -12.21
CA LYS A 117 4.91 -2.93 -12.85
C LYS A 117 3.88 -2.43 -11.84
N VAL A 118 3.06 -1.48 -12.24
CA VAL A 118 2.08 -0.83 -11.36
C VAL A 118 0.67 -1.05 -11.85
N LEU A 119 -0.15 -1.64 -11.00
CA LEU A 119 -1.61 -1.71 -11.16
C LEU A 119 -2.23 -0.61 -10.30
N ALA A 120 -2.97 0.30 -10.92
CA ALA A 120 -3.67 1.35 -10.20
C ALA A 120 -5.10 0.91 -9.88
N LEU A 121 -5.42 0.83 -8.60
CA LEU A 121 -6.78 0.57 -8.15
C LEU A 121 -7.61 1.86 -8.26
N LYS A 122 -8.67 1.81 -9.06
CA LYS A 122 -9.57 2.95 -9.22
C LYS A 122 -10.29 3.25 -7.90
N PRO A 123 -10.31 4.53 -7.44
CA PRO A 123 -11.06 4.91 -6.25
C PRO A 123 -12.55 4.58 -6.39
N ARG A 124 -13.15 4.02 -5.35
CA ARG A 124 -14.60 3.73 -5.33
C ARG A 124 -15.44 4.98 -5.09
N HIS A 125 -14.86 5.96 -4.39
CA HIS A 125 -15.51 7.21 -4.00
C HIS A 125 -14.52 8.36 -4.11
N GLY A 126 -15.03 9.58 -4.25
CA GLY A 126 -14.25 10.80 -4.35
C GLY A 126 -13.99 11.24 -5.78
N GLU A 127 -13.17 12.28 -5.92
CA GLU A 127 -12.79 12.82 -7.21
C GLU A 127 -11.87 11.83 -7.96
N PRO A 128 -11.97 11.78 -9.30
CA PRO A 128 -11.05 11.01 -10.11
C PRO A 128 -9.60 11.43 -9.87
N LEU A 129 -8.72 10.45 -9.69
CA LEU A 129 -7.29 10.69 -9.59
C LEU A 129 -6.60 10.42 -10.93
N ASP A 130 -5.54 11.18 -11.24
CA ASP A 130 -4.72 10.90 -12.40
C ASP A 130 -3.87 9.63 -12.14
N GLN A 131 -4.32 8.54 -12.73
CA GLN A 131 -3.66 7.23 -12.65
C GLN A 131 -2.98 6.84 -13.99
N SER A 132 -2.83 7.77 -14.92
CA SER A 132 -2.34 7.53 -16.29
C SER A 132 -0.91 6.98 -16.34
N ALA A 133 -0.09 7.22 -15.31
CA ALA A 133 1.28 6.70 -15.23
C ALA A 133 1.37 5.22 -14.84
N ALA A 134 0.27 4.59 -14.40
CA ALA A 134 0.24 3.15 -14.11
C ALA A 134 0.28 2.32 -15.40
N ASP A 135 0.77 1.09 -15.30
CA ASP A 135 0.80 0.15 -16.44
C ASP A 135 -0.60 -0.39 -16.74
N CYS A 136 -1.45 -0.50 -15.73
CA CYS A 136 -2.84 -0.92 -15.89
C CYS A 136 -3.71 -0.31 -14.79
N ILE A 137 -4.99 -0.06 -15.11
CA ILE A 137 -5.99 0.38 -14.13
C ILE A 137 -6.92 -0.80 -13.86
N ILE A 138 -7.07 -1.16 -12.58
CA ILE A 138 -7.98 -2.20 -12.12
C ILE A 138 -9.15 -1.56 -11.35
N THR A 139 -10.31 -2.19 -11.38
CA THR A 139 -11.53 -1.66 -10.74
C THR A 139 -11.80 -2.27 -9.37
N GLN A 140 -11.22 -3.43 -9.10
CA GLN A 140 -11.32 -4.14 -7.82
C GLN A 140 -10.03 -4.89 -7.51
N LEU A 141 -9.78 -5.16 -6.22
CA LEU A 141 -8.53 -5.82 -5.79
C LEU A 141 -8.34 -7.21 -6.39
N MET A 142 -9.40 -7.99 -6.57
CA MET A 142 -9.30 -9.34 -7.12
C MET A 142 -8.78 -9.37 -8.56
N ASP A 143 -8.90 -8.26 -9.31
CA ASP A 143 -8.36 -8.15 -10.68
C ASP A 143 -6.83 -8.31 -10.72
N VAL A 144 -6.12 -8.10 -9.60
CA VAL A 144 -4.68 -8.33 -9.49
C VAL A 144 -4.30 -9.74 -9.96
N LYS A 145 -5.15 -10.74 -9.71
CA LYS A 145 -4.90 -12.15 -10.08
C LYS A 145 -4.74 -12.36 -11.59
N GLU A 146 -5.37 -11.51 -12.40
CA GLU A 146 -5.31 -11.57 -13.88
C GLU A 146 -3.97 -11.06 -14.43
N HIS A 147 -3.17 -10.40 -13.59
CA HIS A 147 -1.89 -9.81 -13.95
C HIS A 147 -0.68 -10.59 -13.40
N LEU A 148 -0.93 -11.73 -12.78
CA LEU A 148 0.10 -12.63 -12.23
C LEU A 148 0.38 -13.73 -13.26
N ASP A 149 1.59 -13.74 -13.75
CA ASP A 149 2.10 -14.79 -14.64
C ASP A 149 2.54 -16.03 -13.85
#